data_195bf1a20f0acd0454b9ea36bff5211c
#
_entry.id   195bf1a20f0acd0454b9ea36bff5211c
#
_cell.length_a   1.000
_cell.length_b   1.000
_cell.length_c   1.000
_cell.angle_alpha   90.00
_cell.angle_beta   90.00
_cell.angle_gamma   90.00
#
_symmetry.space_group_name_H-M   'P 1'
#
loop_
_entity.id
_entity.type
_entity.pdbx_description
1 polymer ?
#
loop_
_entity_poly.entity_id
_entity_poly.type
_entity_poly.pdbx_seq_one_letter_code
_entity_poly.pdbx_strand_id
1 'polypeptide(L)'
;MKDFIAKHFGRILAVLGCSTLVIACYGVPYNPYDPDFSVNGRVLDSETDQPIKDIKVRAVPSSKDLESYPYDSAMSTDSEGFFNILGVVESPPSGFIIECTDVDGELNGSYESVIEEIPYDESHDLVIRMTPKQK
;
A
#
# COMPACT_ATOMS: atom_id res chain seq x y z
N MET A 1 -13.11 43.25 27.42
CA MET A 1 -12.37 43.16 26.14
C MET A 1 -11.86 41.78 25.83
N LYS A 2 -11.24 41.09 26.78
CA LYS A 2 -10.78 39.72 26.59
C LYS A 2 -11.89 38.75 26.26
N ASP A 3 -13.05 38.89 26.94
CA ASP A 3 -14.24 38.04 26.73
C ASP A 3 -14.86 38.26 25.33
N PHE A 4 -14.79 39.49 24.81
CA PHE A 4 -15.29 39.80 23.48
C PHE A 4 -14.46 39.14 22.38
N ILE A 5 -13.13 39.18 22.51
CA ILE A 5 -12.22 38.56 21.54
C ILE A 5 -12.37 37.01 21.55
N ALA A 6 -12.43 36.41 22.72
CA ALA A 6 -12.61 34.97 22.87
C ALA A 6 -13.97 34.52 22.28
N LYS A 7 -15.03 35.29 22.47
CA LYS A 7 -16.36 34.99 21.93
C LYS A 7 -16.40 35.06 20.40
N HIS A 8 -15.77 36.06 19.82
CA HIS A 8 -15.68 36.18 18.36
C HIS A 8 -14.71 35.19 17.72
N PHE A 9 -13.62 34.91 18.40
CA PHE A 9 -12.67 33.90 17.94
C PHE A 9 -13.30 32.52 17.86
N GLY A 10 -14.12 32.14 18.84
CA GLY A 10 -14.88 30.90 18.81
C GLY A 10 -15.87 30.84 17.65
N ARG A 11 -16.52 31.94 17.32
CA ARG A 11 -17.44 32.02 16.18
C ARG A 11 -16.71 31.90 14.84
N ILE A 12 -15.58 32.52 14.72
CA ILE A 12 -14.75 32.45 13.49
C ILE A 12 -14.27 31.01 13.28
N LEU A 13 -13.80 30.35 14.32
CA LEU A 13 -13.40 28.95 14.26
C LEU A 13 -14.56 28.02 13.88
N ALA A 14 -15.74 28.27 14.43
CA ALA A 14 -16.92 27.48 14.10
C ALA A 14 -17.33 27.63 12.62
N VAL A 15 -17.23 28.86 12.08
CA VAL A 15 -17.52 29.10 10.65
C VAL A 15 -16.49 28.41 9.76
N LEU A 16 -15.21 28.48 10.10
CA LEU A 16 -14.16 27.79 9.36
C LEU A 16 -14.33 26.26 9.46
N GLY A 17 -14.67 25.75 10.64
CA GLY A 17 -14.95 24.33 10.82
C GLY A 17 -16.15 23.85 9.99
N CYS A 18 -17.22 24.64 9.95
CA CYS A 18 -18.38 24.34 9.11
C CYS A 18 -18.04 24.32 7.61
N SER A 19 -17.23 25.25 7.15
CA SER A 19 -16.80 25.28 5.75
C SER A 19 -16.01 24.03 5.37
N THR A 20 -15.13 23.58 6.24
CA THR A 20 -14.35 22.36 6.01
C THR A 20 -15.26 21.12 6.02
N LEU A 21 -16.21 21.05 6.94
CA LEU A 21 -17.19 19.97 7.01
C LEU A 21 -18.10 19.91 5.80
N VAL A 22 -18.51 21.07 5.27
CA VAL A 22 -19.35 21.15 4.07
C VAL A 22 -18.61 20.60 2.85
N ILE A 23 -17.33 20.91 2.72
CA ILE A 23 -16.49 20.36 1.64
C ILE A 23 -16.39 18.85 1.76
N ALA A 24 -16.21 18.34 2.97
CA ALA A 24 -16.17 16.90 3.23
C ALA A 24 -17.51 16.21 2.95
N CYS A 25 -18.64 16.88 3.25
CA CYS A 25 -19.98 16.33 3.03
C CYS A 25 -20.38 16.26 1.54
N TYR A 26 -19.86 17.13 0.71
CA TYR A 26 -20.12 17.08 -0.74
C TYR A 26 -19.33 15.98 -1.45
N GLY A 27 -18.45 15.31 -0.72
CA GLY A 27 -17.65 14.22 -1.24
C GLY A 27 -16.57 14.69 -2.21
N VAL A 28 -15.57 13.86 -2.33
CA VAL A 28 -14.56 14.01 -3.40
C VAL A 28 -15.23 13.60 -4.71
N PRO A 29 -15.11 14.38 -5.80
CA PRO A 29 -15.62 13.95 -7.10
C PRO A 29 -15.11 12.54 -7.41
N TYR A 30 -15.99 11.69 -7.92
CA TYR A 30 -15.58 10.34 -8.31
C TYR A 30 -14.45 10.46 -9.34
N ASN A 31 -13.30 9.96 -8.97
CA ASN A 31 -12.15 9.87 -9.85
C ASN A 31 -12.05 8.42 -10.32
N PRO A 32 -12.28 8.14 -11.61
CA PRO A 32 -12.18 6.77 -12.11
C PRO A 32 -10.78 6.18 -12.01
N TYR A 33 -9.79 7.00 -11.64
CA TYR A 33 -8.41 6.56 -11.42
C TYR A 33 -8.05 6.38 -9.94
N ASP A 34 -9.01 6.65 -9.03
CA ASP A 34 -8.78 6.36 -7.61
C ASP A 34 -8.66 4.84 -7.41
N PRO A 35 -7.63 4.38 -6.72
CA PRO A 35 -7.47 2.95 -6.49
C PRO A 35 -8.55 2.40 -5.56
N ASP A 36 -9.09 1.24 -5.91
CA ASP A 36 -10.08 0.54 -5.09
C ASP A 36 -9.43 -0.27 -3.98
N PHE A 37 -8.15 -0.57 -4.12
CA PHE A 37 -7.40 -1.29 -3.09
C PHE A 37 -5.98 -0.78 -2.96
N SER A 38 -5.42 -1.03 -1.79
CA SER A 38 -4.02 -0.78 -1.47
C SER A 38 -3.45 -2.00 -0.76
N VAL A 39 -2.29 -2.46 -1.22
CA VAL A 39 -1.53 -3.53 -0.56
C VAL A 39 -0.15 -2.96 -0.24
N ASN A 40 0.22 -2.93 1.03
CA ASN A 40 1.47 -2.34 1.44
C ASN A 40 2.19 -3.18 2.50
N GLY A 41 3.49 -2.98 2.61
CA GLY A 41 4.29 -3.69 3.58
C GLY A 41 5.78 -3.51 3.36
N ARG A 42 6.53 -4.44 3.93
CA ARG A 42 7.98 -4.50 3.86
C ARG A 42 8.45 -5.87 3.44
N VAL A 43 9.55 -5.89 2.71
CA VAL A 43 10.28 -7.13 2.38
C VAL A 43 11.57 -7.15 3.17
N LEU A 44 11.76 -8.20 3.95
CA LEU A 44 12.91 -8.38 4.82
C LEU A 44 13.67 -9.67 4.48
N ASP A 45 14.97 -9.66 4.77
CA ASP A 45 15.79 -10.85 4.75
C ASP A 45 15.37 -11.78 5.90
N SER A 46 15.09 -13.07 5.62
CA SER A 46 14.61 -14.02 6.62
C SER A 46 15.64 -14.36 7.68
N GLU A 47 16.93 -14.18 7.40
CA GLU A 47 18.01 -14.51 8.33
C GLU A 47 18.46 -13.32 9.18
N THR A 48 18.46 -12.10 8.61
CA THR A 48 19.02 -10.90 9.25
C THR A 48 17.97 -9.90 9.70
N ASP A 49 16.70 -10.04 9.23
CA ASP A 49 15.61 -9.06 9.38
C ASP A 49 15.93 -7.69 8.79
N GLN A 50 16.93 -7.61 7.93
CA GLN A 50 17.25 -6.35 7.24
C GLN A 50 16.34 -6.14 6.03
N PRO A 51 15.98 -4.88 5.73
CA PRO A 51 15.17 -4.59 4.56
C PRO A 51 15.90 -4.90 3.25
N ILE A 52 15.15 -5.33 2.24
CA ILE A 52 15.69 -5.64 0.93
C ILE A 52 15.18 -4.65 -0.09
N LYS A 53 16.07 -3.98 -0.77
CA LYS A 53 15.80 -3.03 -1.83
C LYS A 53 15.64 -3.73 -3.18
N ASP A 54 14.87 -3.11 -4.07
CA ASP A 54 14.69 -3.52 -5.48
C ASP A 54 14.10 -4.92 -5.67
N ILE A 55 13.28 -5.35 -4.74
CA ILE A 55 12.45 -6.53 -4.91
C ILE A 55 11.17 -6.13 -5.65
N LYS A 56 10.88 -6.83 -6.72
CA LYS A 56 9.62 -6.63 -7.45
C LYS A 56 8.50 -7.33 -6.70
N VAL A 57 7.57 -6.55 -6.19
CA VAL A 57 6.39 -7.04 -5.48
C VAL A 57 5.17 -6.83 -6.37
N ARG A 58 4.41 -7.89 -6.56
CA ARG A 58 3.20 -7.90 -7.36
C ARG A 58 2.03 -8.40 -6.53
N ALA A 59 0.92 -7.68 -6.57
CA ALA A 59 -0.29 -8.07 -5.88
C ALA A 59 -1.40 -8.33 -6.90
N VAL A 60 -2.01 -9.50 -6.83
CA VAL A 60 -3.07 -9.93 -7.73
C VAL A 60 -4.28 -10.35 -6.89
N PRO A 61 -5.50 -9.87 -7.19
CA PRO A 61 -6.69 -10.36 -6.50
C PRO A 61 -6.80 -11.88 -6.60
N SER A 62 -7.16 -12.55 -5.49
CA SER A 62 -7.22 -14.01 -5.42
C SER A 62 -8.19 -14.65 -6.42
N SER A 63 -9.15 -13.86 -6.91
CA SER A 63 -10.11 -14.32 -7.93
C SER A 63 -9.55 -14.30 -9.35
N LYS A 64 -8.34 -13.80 -9.55
CA LYS A 64 -7.70 -13.67 -10.85
C LYS A 64 -6.52 -14.62 -10.96
N ASP A 65 -6.21 -14.98 -12.20
CA ASP A 65 -5.05 -15.79 -12.48
C ASP A 65 -3.80 -14.92 -12.50
N LEU A 66 -2.79 -15.33 -11.76
CA LEU A 66 -1.53 -14.59 -11.63
C LEU A 66 -0.89 -14.30 -12.99
N GLU A 67 -0.97 -15.23 -13.93
CA GLU A 67 -0.34 -15.08 -15.25
C GLU A 67 -1.12 -14.15 -16.18
N SER A 68 -2.42 -14.06 -16.01
CA SER A 68 -3.28 -13.26 -16.89
C SER A 68 -3.55 -11.85 -16.38
N TYR A 69 -3.18 -11.55 -15.14
CA TYR A 69 -3.40 -10.23 -14.56
C TYR A 69 -2.37 -9.22 -15.05
N PRO A 70 -2.79 -7.99 -15.41
CA PRO A 70 -1.84 -6.98 -15.93
C PRO A 70 -0.71 -6.66 -14.96
N TYR A 71 0.46 -6.40 -15.49
CA TYR A 71 1.66 -6.08 -14.72
C TYR A 71 1.64 -4.71 -14.03
N ASP A 72 0.59 -3.93 -14.25
CA ASP A 72 0.48 -2.55 -13.74
C ASP A 72 0.40 -2.46 -12.21
N SER A 73 0.19 -3.58 -11.53
CA SER A 73 0.14 -3.67 -10.07
C SER A 73 1.44 -4.18 -9.45
N ALA A 74 2.56 -4.03 -10.13
CA ALA A 74 3.87 -4.38 -9.59
C ALA A 74 4.64 -3.13 -9.16
N MET A 75 5.39 -3.24 -8.06
CA MET A 75 6.22 -2.17 -7.54
C MET A 75 7.53 -2.73 -6.99
N SER A 76 8.60 -1.95 -7.09
CA SER A 76 9.89 -2.31 -6.48
C SER A 76 9.98 -1.74 -5.08
N THR A 77 10.58 -2.49 -4.16
CA THR A 77 10.83 -2.01 -2.80
C THR A 77 11.88 -0.91 -2.78
N ASP A 78 11.74 0.03 -1.85
CA ASP A 78 12.70 1.09 -1.63
C ASP A 78 13.86 0.65 -0.72
N SER A 79 14.73 1.60 -0.32
CA SER A 79 15.88 1.32 0.53
C SER A 79 15.53 0.79 1.92
N GLU A 80 14.30 0.98 2.36
CA GLU A 80 13.78 0.48 3.64
C GLU A 80 12.92 -0.79 3.46
N GLY A 81 12.90 -1.35 2.25
CA GLY A 81 12.14 -2.55 1.91
C GLY A 81 10.64 -2.31 1.74
N PHE A 82 10.18 -1.06 1.74
CA PHE A 82 8.76 -0.74 1.62
C PHE A 82 8.24 -0.87 0.20
N PHE A 83 7.02 -1.33 0.11
CA PHE A 83 6.22 -1.29 -1.11
C PHE A 83 4.80 -0.83 -0.80
N ASN A 84 4.16 -0.21 -1.79
CA ASN A 84 2.75 0.17 -1.72
C ASN A 84 2.15 -0.01 -3.11
N ILE A 85 1.27 -0.96 -3.26
CA ILE A 85 0.65 -1.31 -4.53
C ILE A 85 -0.79 -0.84 -4.50
N LEU A 86 -1.16 -0.06 -5.49
CA LEU A 86 -2.51 0.46 -5.68
C LEU A 86 -3.11 -0.19 -6.91
N GLY A 87 -4.39 -0.50 -6.86
CA GLY A 87 -5.04 -1.10 -8.01
C GLY A 87 -6.55 -0.88 -8.03
N VAL A 88 -7.15 -1.26 -9.14
CA VAL A 88 -8.58 -1.12 -9.37
C VAL A 88 -9.16 -2.51 -9.62
N VAL A 89 -10.28 -2.82 -8.96
CA VAL A 89 -11.01 -4.07 -9.13
C VAL A 89 -12.49 -3.79 -9.35
N GLU A 90 -13.17 -4.65 -10.07
CA GLU A 90 -14.61 -4.52 -10.32
C GLU A 90 -15.44 -4.78 -9.05
N SER A 91 -14.92 -5.61 -8.16
CA SER A 91 -15.56 -5.93 -6.89
C SER A 91 -14.49 -6.25 -5.86
N PRO A 92 -14.74 -6.02 -4.54
CA PRO A 92 -13.77 -6.33 -3.50
C PRO A 92 -13.34 -7.80 -3.57
N PRO A 93 -12.03 -8.11 -3.64
CA PRO A 93 -11.55 -9.48 -3.64
C PRO A 93 -11.63 -10.09 -2.25
N SER A 94 -11.64 -11.42 -2.17
CA SER A 94 -11.53 -12.14 -0.89
C SER A 94 -10.13 -12.05 -0.28
N GLY A 95 -9.13 -11.80 -1.12
CA GLY A 95 -7.74 -11.66 -0.71
C GLY A 95 -6.85 -11.34 -1.91
N PHE A 96 -5.55 -11.40 -1.68
CA PHE A 96 -4.52 -11.13 -2.69
C PHE A 96 -3.49 -12.25 -2.73
N ILE A 97 -2.97 -12.51 -3.92
CA ILE A 97 -1.77 -13.31 -4.12
C ILE A 97 -0.62 -12.32 -4.26
N ILE A 98 0.35 -12.41 -3.36
CA ILE A 98 1.53 -11.54 -3.37
C ILE A 98 2.72 -12.34 -3.88
N GLU A 99 3.34 -11.83 -4.94
CA GLU A 99 4.55 -12.42 -5.52
C GLU A 99 5.72 -11.45 -5.34
N CYS A 100 6.79 -11.92 -4.73
CA CYS A 100 8.03 -11.17 -4.57
C CYS A 100 9.14 -11.85 -5.37
N THR A 101 9.78 -11.10 -6.25
CA THR A 101 10.83 -11.60 -7.15
C THR A 101 12.05 -10.69 -7.08
N ASP A 102 13.21 -11.29 -6.91
CA ASP A 102 14.49 -10.59 -7.02
C ASP A 102 14.84 -10.44 -8.50
N VAL A 103 14.86 -9.20 -9.00
CA VAL A 103 15.08 -8.88 -10.42
C VAL A 103 16.40 -8.20 -10.68
N ASP A 104 17.18 -7.85 -9.64
CA ASP A 104 18.44 -7.14 -9.78
C ASP A 104 19.68 -8.06 -9.73
N GLY A 105 19.47 -9.36 -9.73
CA GLY A 105 20.53 -10.36 -9.68
C GLY A 105 21.24 -10.35 -8.31
N GLU A 106 22.57 -10.14 -8.33
CA GLU A 106 23.36 -10.13 -7.10
C GLU A 106 23.47 -8.76 -6.43
N LEU A 107 22.96 -7.71 -7.05
CA LEU A 107 22.85 -6.40 -6.41
C LEU A 107 21.88 -6.52 -5.24
N ASN A 108 22.18 -5.98 -4.09
CA ASN A 108 21.36 -6.09 -2.87
C ASN A 108 21.11 -7.54 -2.39
N GLY A 109 21.94 -8.51 -2.80
CA GLY A 109 21.78 -9.92 -2.47
C GLY A 109 20.89 -10.69 -3.45
N SER A 110 20.95 -11.99 -3.43
CA SER A 110 20.12 -12.88 -4.24
C SER A 110 19.13 -13.64 -3.36
N TYR A 111 17.85 -13.61 -3.72
CA TYR A 111 16.77 -14.17 -2.92
C TYR A 111 15.88 -15.09 -3.74
N GLU A 112 15.36 -16.12 -3.09
CA GLU A 112 14.35 -16.99 -3.68
C GLU A 112 13.01 -16.28 -3.76
N SER A 113 12.26 -16.51 -4.84
CA SER A 113 10.93 -15.94 -5.02
C SER A 113 9.96 -16.45 -3.96
N VAL A 114 9.04 -15.58 -3.54
CA VAL A 114 8.01 -15.90 -2.56
C VAL A 114 6.64 -15.62 -3.18
N ILE A 115 5.72 -16.55 -2.98
CA ILE A 115 4.31 -16.37 -3.33
C ILE A 115 3.49 -16.68 -2.10
N GLU A 116 2.69 -15.71 -1.64
CA GLU A 116 1.81 -15.84 -0.48
C GLU A 116 0.40 -15.39 -0.83
N GLU A 117 -0.59 -16.10 -0.29
CA GLU A 117 -1.98 -15.67 -0.35
C GLU A 117 -2.36 -15.00 0.97
N ILE A 118 -2.94 -13.80 0.88
CA ILE A 118 -3.23 -12.95 2.03
C ILE A 118 -4.69 -12.55 2.01
N PRO A 119 -5.43 -12.67 3.14
CA PRO A 119 -6.79 -12.18 3.24
C PRO A 119 -6.89 -10.67 2.98
N TYR A 120 -8.02 -10.23 2.47
CA TYR A 120 -8.24 -8.81 2.13
C TYR A 120 -8.02 -7.87 3.32
N ASP A 121 -8.48 -8.24 4.50
CA ASP A 121 -8.36 -7.44 5.72
C ASP A 121 -6.95 -7.41 6.31
N GLU A 122 -6.04 -8.25 5.82
CA GLU A 122 -4.63 -8.29 6.23
C GLU A 122 -3.67 -7.70 5.18
N SER A 123 -4.19 -6.95 4.21
CA SER A 123 -3.41 -6.43 3.09
C SER A 123 -2.52 -5.21 3.43
N HIS A 124 -2.59 -4.72 4.65
CA HIS A 124 -1.80 -3.58 5.13
C HIS A 124 -0.73 -4.01 6.14
N ASP A 125 0.38 -3.28 6.14
CA ASP A 125 1.50 -3.53 7.06
C ASP A 125 2.05 -4.95 6.99
N LEU A 126 2.09 -5.51 5.80
CA LEU A 126 2.63 -6.84 5.56
C LEU A 126 4.12 -6.90 5.86
N VAL A 127 4.55 -8.05 6.38
CA VAL A 127 5.97 -8.36 6.51
C VAL A 127 6.23 -9.63 5.72
N ILE A 128 6.94 -9.50 4.61
CA ILE A 128 7.29 -10.63 3.75
C ILE A 128 8.78 -10.92 3.92
N ARG A 129 9.10 -12.16 4.27
CA ARG A 129 10.48 -12.60 4.47
C ARG A 129 10.93 -13.42 3.28
N MET A 130 12.05 -13.03 2.69
CA MET A 130 12.64 -13.75 1.56
C MET A 130 13.91 -14.47 2.02
N THR A 131 14.07 -15.68 1.53
CA THR A 131 15.23 -16.52 1.87
C THR A 131 16.36 -16.26 0.89
N PRO A 132 17.58 -15.95 1.38
CA PRO A 132 18.74 -15.83 0.51
C PRO A 132 19.02 -17.13 -0.25
N LYS A 133 19.36 -16.98 -1.53
CA LYS A 133 19.78 -18.14 -2.33
C LYS A 133 21.12 -18.64 -1.80
N GLN A 134 21.20 -19.92 -1.60
CA GLN A 134 22.46 -20.57 -1.25
C GLN A 134 23.36 -20.66 -2.49
N LYS A 135 24.61 -20.32 -2.29
CA LYS A 135 25.64 -20.41 -3.34
C LYS A 135 26.13 -21.85 -3.48
#